data_64908adb862bd3ecf74df9503f5df1cc
#
_entry.id   64908adb862bd3ecf74df9503f5df1cc
#
_cell.length_a   1.000
_cell.length_b   1.000
_cell.length_c   1.000
_cell.angle_alpha   90.00
_cell.angle_beta   90.00
_cell.angle_gamma   90.00
#
_symmetry.space_group_name_H-M   'P 1'
#
loop_
_entity.id
_entity.type
_entity.pdbx_description
1 polymer ?
#
loop_
_entity_poly.entity_id
_entity_poly.type
_entity_poly.pdbx_seq_one_letter_code
_entity_poly.pdbx_strand_id
1 'polypeptide(L)'
;SIDYIEENFNPSKFDKVSYDPILEISNSSDNQTMNIQIQYAPFNVEGGWENIKENYTNSVIKLISKYSPNIESCIENKLLITPDNIEKDYLVSGGHWHHGEIQIDQLFMLRPIPGASQYRTHLKGLYMCGAGTHPGGGLSGISGKNAAYAVLEDF
;
A
#
# COMPACT_ATOMS: atom_id res chain seq x y z
N SER A 1 -6.31 -1.42 20.51
CA SER A 1 -7.37 -0.45 20.76
C SER A 1 -7.45 0.52 19.59
N ILE A 2 -8.52 1.28 19.47
CA ILE A 2 -8.65 2.35 18.46
C ILE A 2 -7.57 3.40 18.69
N ASP A 3 -7.30 3.74 19.95
CA ASP A 3 -6.26 4.71 20.31
C ASP A 3 -4.89 4.30 19.75
N TYR A 4 -4.55 3.01 19.82
CA TYR A 4 -3.28 2.50 19.26
C TYR A 4 -3.22 2.67 17.74
N ILE A 5 -4.33 2.48 17.03
CA ILE A 5 -4.41 2.71 15.58
C ILE A 5 -4.20 4.19 15.28
N GLU A 6 -4.84 5.07 16.03
CA GLU A 6 -4.71 6.52 15.87
C GLU A 6 -3.29 7.01 16.17
N GLU A 7 -2.68 6.53 17.26
CA GLU A 7 -1.29 6.85 17.60
C GLU A 7 -0.31 6.44 16.50
N ASN A 8 -0.56 5.32 15.82
CA ASN A 8 0.26 4.87 14.70
C ASN A 8 0.01 5.65 13.41
N PHE A 9 -1.22 6.09 13.18
CA PHE A 9 -1.57 6.86 12.00
C PHE A 9 -1.15 8.34 12.10
N ASN A 10 -1.25 8.95 13.28
CA ASN A 10 -0.98 10.37 13.46
C ASN A 10 0.39 10.87 12.94
N PRO A 11 1.51 10.14 13.13
CA PRO A 11 2.80 10.57 12.58
C PRO A 11 2.77 10.75 11.07
N SER A 12 2.06 9.91 10.33
CA SER A 12 1.99 9.97 8.86
C SER A 12 1.36 11.27 8.33
N LYS A 13 0.49 11.92 9.12
CA LYS A 13 -0.10 13.23 8.79
C LYS A 13 0.92 14.37 8.77
N PHE A 14 2.10 14.15 9.35
CA PHE A 14 3.18 15.11 9.50
C PHE A 14 4.48 14.62 8.85
N ASP A 15 4.38 13.80 7.83
CA ASP A 15 5.52 13.22 7.10
C ASP A 15 6.51 12.48 8.02
N LYS A 16 6.00 11.82 9.05
CA LYS A 16 6.78 11.04 10.02
C LYS A 16 6.37 9.58 10.04
N VAL A 17 7.33 8.70 10.27
CA VAL A 17 7.06 7.28 10.52
C VAL A 17 6.75 7.02 11.98
N SER A 18 5.92 6.03 12.25
CA SER A 18 5.78 5.47 13.60
C SER A 18 6.93 4.51 13.88
N TYR A 19 7.59 4.64 15.04
CA TYR A 19 8.62 3.69 15.46
C TYR A 19 8.08 2.52 16.30
N ASP A 20 6.76 2.48 16.51
CA ASP A 20 6.03 1.31 17.03
C ASP A 20 4.87 0.95 16.08
N PRO A 21 5.18 0.67 14.79
CA PRO A 21 4.18 0.55 13.74
C PRO A 21 3.31 -0.70 13.90
N ILE A 22 2.11 -0.65 13.33
CA ILE A 22 1.29 -1.84 13.13
C ILE A 22 1.91 -2.68 12.02
N LEU A 23 2.18 -3.95 12.32
CA LEU A 23 2.82 -4.89 11.41
C LEU A 23 1.85 -6.03 11.05
N GLU A 24 1.75 -6.34 9.77
CA GLU A 24 1.19 -7.59 9.30
C GLU A 24 2.32 -8.49 8.84
N ILE A 25 2.45 -9.66 9.47
CA ILE A 25 3.57 -10.58 9.23
C ILE A 25 3.04 -11.85 8.60
N SER A 26 3.65 -12.26 7.50
CA SER A 26 3.39 -13.52 6.83
C SER A 26 4.69 -14.20 6.44
N ASN A 27 4.71 -15.53 6.49
CA ASN A 27 5.84 -16.32 6.05
C ASN A 27 5.57 -16.89 4.67
N SER A 28 6.62 -17.08 3.87
CA SER A 28 6.57 -17.89 2.67
C SER A 28 6.26 -19.36 2.99
N SER A 29 5.79 -20.10 2.01
CA SER A 29 5.43 -21.53 2.17
C SER A 29 6.58 -22.43 2.64
N ASP A 30 7.82 -22.03 2.36
CA ASP A 30 9.04 -22.72 2.78
C ASP A 30 9.60 -22.22 4.13
N ASN A 31 8.95 -21.23 4.75
CA ASN A 31 9.38 -20.53 5.97
C ASN A 31 10.79 -19.92 5.92
N GLN A 32 11.32 -19.65 4.73
CA GLN A 32 12.65 -19.03 4.55
C GLN A 32 12.55 -17.50 4.39
N THR A 33 11.38 -16.99 4.02
CA THR A 33 11.16 -15.58 3.83
C THR A 33 10.00 -15.09 4.69
N MET A 34 10.24 -14.04 5.46
CA MET A 34 9.22 -13.32 6.20
C MET A 34 8.86 -12.04 5.46
N ASN A 35 7.60 -11.88 5.11
CA ASN A 35 7.06 -10.65 4.56
C ASN A 35 6.42 -9.84 5.67
N ILE A 36 6.81 -8.59 5.79
CA ILE A 36 6.32 -7.67 6.82
C ILE A 36 5.72 -6.47 6.12
N GLN A 37 4.42 -6.33 6.25
CA GLN A 37 3.70 -5.15 5.81
C GLN A 37 3.62 -4.16 6.96
N ILE A 38 4.17 -2.97 6.76
CA ILE A 38 4.17 -1.89 7.74
C ILE A 38 3.04 -0.93 7.37
N GLN A 39 2.10 -0.74 8.28
CA GLN A 39 0.96 0.15 8.06
C GLN A 39 1.36 1.63 8.23
N TYR A 40 0.64 2.52 7.53
CA TYR A 40 0.73 3.97 7.65
C TYR A 40 2.11 4.57 7.35
N ALA A 41 2.90 3.93 6.47
CA ALA A 41 4.14 4.51 5.98
C ALA A 41 3.81 5.67 5.00
N PRO A 42 4.18 6.93 5.31
CA PRO A 42 3.88 8.05 4.44
C PRO A 42 4.75 8.02 3.17
N PHE A 43 4.25 8.59 2.08
CA PHE A 43 5.04 8.75 0.86
C PHE A 43 6.22 9.69 1.07
N ASN A 44 5.93 10.88 1.59
CA ASN A 44 6.96 11.83 2.01
C ASN A 44 7.35 11.56 3.46
N VAL A 45 8.64 11.60 3.73
CA VAL A 45 9.18 11.49 5.08
C VAL A 45 10.13 12.64 5.33
N GLU A 46 10.00 13.26 6.50
CA GLU A 46 10.91 14.31 6.95
C GLU A 46 12.37 13.82 6.87
N GLY A 47 13.19 14.50 6.07
CA GLY A 47 14.57 14.10 5.79
C GLY A 47 14.75 13.06 4.68
N GLY A 48 13.68 12.52 4.13
CA GLY A 48 13.69 11.53 3.03
C GLY A 48 13.93 10.09 3.50
N TRP A 49 13.33 9.14 2.80
CA TRP A 49 13.44 7.71 3.09
C TRP A 49 14.89 7.21 3.11
N GLU A 50 15.74 7.67 2.19
CA GLU A 50 17.12 7.24 2.10
C GLU A 50 17.93 7.46 3.39
N ASN A 51 17.61 8.53 4.13
CA ASN A 51 18.31 8.86 5.37
C ASN A 51 17.82 8.08 6.59
N ILE A 52 16.57 7.63 6.58
CA ILE A 52 15.98 6.93 7.74
C ILE A 52 15.84 5.42 7.54
N LYS A 53 15.92 4.93 6.29
CA LYS A 53 15.61 3.56 5.88
C LYS A 53 16.28 2.51 6.75
N GLU A 54 17.57 2.64 6.98
CA GLU A 54 18.33 1.67 7.78
C GLU A 54 17.91 1.68 9.25
N ASN A 55 17.82 2.86 9.86
CA ASN A 55 17.41 3.03 11.24
C ASN A 55 15.97 2.54 11.46
N TYR A 56 15.10 2.84 10.51
CA TYR A 56 13.70 2.41 10.55
C TYR A 56 13.59 0.88 10.44
N THR A 57 14.30 0.27 9.50
CA THR A 57 14.36 -1.19 9.36
C THR A 57 14.82 -1.86 10.66
N ASN A 58 15.88 -1.34 11.27
CA ASN A 58 16.40 -1.87 12.54
C ASN A 58 15.40 -1.71 13.68
N SER A 59 14.62 -0.61 13.72
CA SER A 59 13.57 -0.42 14.72
C SER A 59 12.43 -1.44 14.59
N VAL A 60 12.03 -1.74 13.34
CA VAL A 60 11.01 -2.76 13.05
C VAL A 60 11.50 -4.15 13.48
N ILE A 61 12.73 -4.51 13.15
CA ILE A 61 13.32 -5.79 13.59
C ILE A 61 13.34 -5.89 15.11
N LYS A 62 13.75 -4.81 15.79
CA LYS A 62 13.75 -4.74 17.25
C LYS A 62 12.35 -4.83 17.85
N LEU A 63 11.33 -4.33 17.17
CA LEU A 63 9.95 -4.51 17.60
C LEU A 63 9.53 -5.98 17.50
N ILE A 64 9.89 -6.66 16.40
CA ILE A 64 9.58 -8.07 16.22
C ILE A 64 10.34 -8.95 17.21
N SER A 65 11.57 -8.57 17.59
CA SER A 65 12.38 -9.33 18.55
C SER A 65 11.75 -9.39 19.97
N LYS A 66 10.83 -8.49 20.30
CA LYS A 66 10.03 -8.58 21.53
C LYS A 66 9.13 -9.83 21.57
N TYR A 67 8.71 -10.32 20.39
CA TYR A 67 7.84 -11.49 20.22
C TYR A 67 8.61 -12.74 19.78
N SER A 68 9.72 -12.53 19.09
CA SER A 68 10.61 -13.59 18.60
C SER A 68 12.06 -13.25 18.94
N PRO A 69 12.55 -13.57 20.16
CA PRO A 69 13.86 -13.10 20.64
C PRO A 69 15.05 -13.50 19.78
N ASN A 70 14.94 -14.59 19.02
CA ASN A 70 16.03 -15.11 18.18
C ASN A 70 16.01 -14.56 16.74
N ILE A 71 15.04 -13.71 16.39
CA ILE A 71 14.84 -13.28 15.00
C ILE A 71 16.08 -12.61 14.43
N GLU A 72 16.73 -11.75 15.20
CA GLU A 72 17.90 -11.00 14.75
C GLU A 72 19.05 -11.91 14.30
N SER A 73 19.24 -13.04 14.98
CA SER A 73 20.29 -14.02 14.63
C SER A 73 19.93 -14.90 13.42
N CYS A 74 18.68 -14.89 13.00
CA CYS A 74 18.19 -15.67 11.85
C CYS A 74 18.14 -14.86 10.55
N ILE A 75 18.33 -13.54 10.61
CA ILE A 75 18.27 -12.67 9.44
C ILE A 75 19.57 -12.73 8.67
N GLU A 76 19.54 -13.31 7.47
CA GLU A 76 20.66 -13.29 6.52
C GLU A 76 20.63 -12.04 5.66
N ASN A 77 19.46 -11.67 5.16
CA ASN A 77 19.25 -10.51 4.30
C ASN A 77 17.95 -9.79 4.69
N LYS A 78 17.92 -8.48 4.49
CA LYS A 78 16.76 -7.63 4.72
C LYS A 78 16.61 -6.59 3.61
N LEU A 79 15.38 -6.36 3.21
CA LEU A 79 15.02 -5.34 2.23
C LEU A 79 13.79 -4.59 2.73
N LEU A 80 13.89 -3.27 2.85
CA LEU A 80 12.74 -2.39 3.04
C LEU A 80 12.37 -1.76 1.70
N ILE A 81 11.16 -2.01 1.23
CA ILE A 81 10.55 -1.34 0.08
C ILE A 81 9.68 -0.22 0.61
N THR A 82 9.99 1.00 0.22
CA THR A 82 9.32 2.21 0.68
C THR A 82 8.33 2.72 -0.37
N PRO A 83 7.34 3.58 -0.04
CA PRO A 83 6.39 4.08 -1.02
C PRO A 83 7.05 4.78 -2.22
N ASP A 84 8.14 5.52 -2.03
CA ASP A 84 8.90 6.14 -3.12
C ASP A 84 9.61 5.10 -4.01
N ASN A 85 10.08 3.97 -3.45
CA ASN A 85 10.57 2.86 -4.27
C ASN A 85 9.46 2.25 -5.13
N ILE A 86 8.26 2.07 -4.57
CA ILE A 86 7.10 1.55 -5.31
C ILE A 86 6.73 2.49 -6.46
N GLU A 87 6.67 3.79 -6.21
CA GLU A 87 6.39 4.75 -7.28
C GLU A 87 7.45 4.70 -8.38
N LYS A 88 8.72 4.71 -8.00
CA LYS A 88 9.85 4.71 -8.94
C LYS A 88 9.94 3.44 -9.77
N ASP A 89 9.75 2.28 -9.14
CA ASP A 89 9.99 0.98 -9.79
C ASP A 89 8.74 0.47 -10.54
N TYR A 90 7.54 0.82 -10.06
CA TYR A 90 6.28 0.33 -10.63
C TYR A 90 5.41 1.43 -11.25
N LEU A 91 5.85 2.70 -11.22
CA LEU A 91 5.12 3.86 -11.76
C LEU A 91 3.72 4.03 -11.16
N VAL A 92 3.56 3.65 -9.91
CA VAL A 92 2.32 3.80 -9.14
C VAL A 92 2.38 5.09 -8.34
N SER A 93 1.62 6.09 -8.74
CA SER A 93 1.61 7.41 -8.10
C SER A 93 1.39 7.32 -6.59
N GLY A 94 2.27 7.97 -5.81
CA GLY A 94 2.26 7.92 -4.36
C GLY A 94 2.66 6.57 -3.76
N GLY A 95 3.12 5.61 -4.57
CA GLY A 95 3.58 4.30 -4.12
C GLY A 95 2.52 3.46 -3.41
N HIS A 96 1.23 3.74 -3.65
CA HIS A 96 0.13 3.03 -3.00
C HIS A 96 -0.38 1.91 -3.90
N TRP A 97 -0.24 0.65 -3.47
CA TRP A 97 -0.60 -0.54 -4.27
C TRP A 97 -2.09 -0.64 -4.66
N HIS A 98 -2.98 0.06 -3.99
CA HIS A 98 -4.38 0.21 -4.40
C HIS A 98 -4.60 1.37 -5.38
N HIS A 99 -3.53 1.97 -5.91
CA HIS A 99 -3.57 3.14 -6.82
C HIS A 99 -4.32 4.33 -6.24
N GLY A 100 -4.08 4.61 -4.99
CA GLY A 100 -4.69 5.66 -4.21
C GLY A 100 -5.32 5.15 -2.93
N GLU A 101 -5.26 5.97 -1.92
CA GLU A 101 -5.78 5.69 -0.60
C GLU A 101 -7.29 5.43 -0.65
N ILE A 102 -7.78 4.46 0.10
CA ILE A 102 -9.22 4.19 0.19
C ILE A 102 -9.80 5.10 1.27
N GLN A 103 -10.13 6.32 0.87
CA GLN A 103 -10.83 7.32 1.68
C GLN A 103 -12.30 7.43 1.25
N ILE A 104 -13.09 8.21 1.97
CA ILE A 104 -14.54 8.37 1.70
C ILE A 104 -14.80 8.87 0.27
N ASP A 105 -13.96 9.76 -0.24
CA ASP A 105 -14.02 10.30 -1.60
C ASP A 105 -13.51 9.33 -2.68
N GLN A 106 -13.00 8.18 -2.29
CA GLN A 106 -12.55 7.08 -3.14
C GLN A 106 -13.42 5.82 -3.00
N LEU A 107 -14.59 5.93 -2.37
CA LEU A 107 -15.53 4.82 -2.22
C LEU A 107 -16.64 4.87 -3.26
N PHE A 108 -17.16 3.69 -3.60
CA PHE A 108 -18.30 3.51 -4.51
C PHE A 108 -18.14 4.26 -5.84
N MET A 109 -19.13 5.08 -6.19
CA MET A 109 -19.20 5.83 -7.43
C MET A 109 -18.22 7.04 -7.50
N LEU A 110 -17.50 7.30 -6.44
CA LEU A 110 -16.53 8.39 -6.39
C LEU A 110 -15.14 7.98 -6.92
N ARG A 111 -14.89 6.67 -7.04
CA ARG A 111 -13.60 6.12 -7.51
C ARG A 111 -13.60 5.86 -9.01
N PRO A 112 -12.60 6.29 -9.78
CA PRO A 112 -11.43 7.11 -9.40
C PRO A 112 -11.77 8.59 -9.19
N ILE A 113 -12.76 9.09 -9.89
CA ILE A 113 -13.30 10.45 -9.80
C ILE A 113 -14.81 10.39 -10.10
N PRO A 114 -15.60 11.37 -9.61
CA PRO A 114 -17.01 11.47 -9.93
C PRO A 114 -17.24 11.47 -11.46
N GLY A 115 -18.14 10.62 -11.93
CA GLY A 115 -18.48 10.48 -13.35
C GLY A 115 -17.64 9.45 -14.13
N ALA A 116 -16.57 8.89 -13.56
CA ALA A 116 -15.74 7.87 -14.22
C ALA A 116 -15.82 6.46 -13.57
N SER A 117 -16.74 6.25 -12.65
CA SER A 117 -16.89 4.96 -11.93
C SER A 117 -17.39 3.82 -12.82
N GLN A 118 -17.93 4.13 -14.01
CA GLN A 118 -18.46 3.16 -14.98
C GLN A 118 -17.40 2.73 -16.02
N TYR A 119 -16.13 2.83 -15.69
CA TYR A 119 -14.98 2.38 -16.47
C TYR A 119 -14.72 3.16 -17.78
N ARG A 120 -15.64 3.99 -18.23
CA ARG A 120 -15.52 4.82 -19.43
C ARG A 120 -14.80 6.11 -19.13
N THR A 121 -13.96 6.57 -20.06
CA THR A 121 -13.32 7.88 -19.98
C THR A 121 -14.04 8.88 -20.89
N HIS A 122 -13.63 10.13 -20.85
CA HIS A 122 -14.11 11.16 -21.79
C HIS A 122 -13.65 10.91 -23.24
N LEU A 123 -12.64 10.07 -23.42
CA LEU A 123 -12.16 9.70 -24.74
C LEU A 123 -12.91 8.46 -25.21
N LYS A 124 -13.60 8.57 -26.35
CA LYS A 124 -14.34 7.45 -26.93
C LYS A 124 -13.39 6.28 -27.22
N GLY A 125 -13.76 5.10 -26.76
CA GLY A 125 -12.99 3.87 -26.94
C GLY A 125 -11.83 3.68 -25.93
N LEU A 126 -11.64 4.61 -24.99
CA LEU A 126 -10.67 4.46 -23.90
C LEU A 126 -11.39 4.11 -22.59
N TYR A 127 -11.00 2.99 -22.01
CA TYR A 127 -11.59 2.45 -20.78
C TYR A 127 -10.53 2.33 -19.70
N MET A 128 -10.98 2.40 -18.45
CA MET A 128 -10.16 2.21 -17.27
C MET A 128 -10.48 0.89 -16.60
N CYS A 129 -9.45 0.22 -16.07
CA CYS A 129 -9.60 -0.99 -15.27
C CYS A 129 -8.51 -1.05 -14.21
N GLY A 130 -8.57 -2.05 -13.34
CA GLY A 130 -7.55 -2.26 -12.31
C GLY A 130 -7.86 -1.60 -10.98
N ALA A 131 -6.88 -1.57 -10.09
CA ALA A 131 -7.05 -1.17 -8.69
C ALA A 131 -7.50 0.28 -8.51
N GLY A 132 -7.19 1.16 -9.46
CA GLY A 132 -7.61 2.57 -9.43
C GLY A 132 -9.09 2.79 -9.72
N THR A 133 -9.85 1.79 -10.19
CA THR A 133 -11.27 1.92 -10.51
C THR A 133 -12.16 1.25 -9.47
N HIS A 134 -13.46 1.57 -9.48
CA HIS A 134 -14.45 0.87 -8.62
C HIS A 134 -14.43 -0.65 -8.91
N PRO A 135 -14.55 -1.53 -7.92
CA PRO A 135 -14.68 -1.29 -6.48
C PRO A 135 -13.35 -1.08 -5.74
N GLY A 136 -12.24 -0.97 -6.43
CA GLY A 136 -10.92 -0.81 -5.85
C GLY A 136 -10.03 -2.02 -6.05
N GLY A 137 -8.85 -1.99 -5.42
CA GLY A 137 -7.86 -3.05 -5.49
C GLY A 137 -8.27 -4.34 -4.80
N GLY A 138 -7.53 -5.39 -5.11
CA GLY A 138 -7.70 -6.74 -4.60
C GLY A 138 -7.45 -7.78 -5.70
N LEU A 139 -7.23 -9.02 -5.32
CA LEU A 139 -6.97 -10.13 -6.27
C LEU A 139 -8.23 -10.67 -6.95
N SER A 140 -9.39 -10.04 -6.72
CA SER A 140 -10.69 -10.51 -7.23
C SER A 140 -10.86 -10.40 -8.75
N GLY A 141 -10.11 -9.50 -9.40
CA GLY A 141 -10.27 -9.20 -10.83
C GLY A 141 -11.59 -8.49 -11.19
N ILE A 142 -12.39 -8.05 -10.21
CA ILE A 142 -13.74 -7.49 -10.42
C ILE A 142 -13.67 -6.22 -11.29
N SER A 143 -12.74 -5.32 -11.02
CA SER A 143 -12.58 -4.09 -11.82
C SER A 143 -12.33 -4.39 -13.30
N GLY A 144 -11.46 -5.36 -13.60
CA GLY A 144 -11.19 -5.80 -14.98
C GLY A 144 -12.40 -6.44 -15.62
N LYS A 145 -13.13 -7.30 -14.90
CA LYS A 145 -14.36 -7.93 -15.37
C LYS A 145 -15.43 -6.89 -15.73
N ASN A 146 -15.66 -5.93 -14.84
CA ASN A 146 -16.65 -4.88 -15.05
C ASN A 146 -16.26 -3.97 -16.22
N ALA A 147 -14.97 -3.63 -16.35
CA ALA A 147 -14.48 -2.86 -17.50
C ALA A 147 -14.71 -3.61 -18.82
N ALA A 148 -14.47 -4.93 -18.86
CA ALA A 148 -14.75 -5.74 -20.04
C ALA A 148 -16.24 -5.72 -20.41
N TYR A 149 -17.16 -5.78 -19.45
CA TYR A 149 -18.59 -5.62 -19.72
C TYR A 149 -18.91 -4.23 -20.30
N ALA A 150 -18.32 -3.16 -19.74
CA ALA A 150 -18.52 -1.82 -20.29
C ALA A 150 -18.05 -1.70 -21.75
N VAL A 151 -16.95 -2.36 -22.09
CA VAL A 151 -16.47 -2.43 -23.49
C VAL A 151 -17.48 -3.18 -24.37
N LEU A 152 -17.95 -4.35 -23.93
CA LEU A 152 -18.88 -5.19 -24.70
C LEU A 152 -20.27 -4.55 -24.90
N GLU A 153 -20.69 -3.67 -24.00
CA GLU A 153 -21.94 -2.91 -24.14
C GLU A 153 -21.84 -1.81 -25.20
N ASP A 154 -20.64 -1.31 -25.49
CA ASP A 154 -20.42 -0.20 -26.40
C ASP A 154 -20.10 -0.67 -27.84
N PHE A 155 -19.89 -1.96 -28.05
CA PHE A 155 -19.58 -2.61 -29.36
C PHE A 155 -20.57 -3.72 -29.71
#